data_bc75e2b48b49954c604febff1fdd7ef9
#
_entry.id   bc75e2b48b49954c604febff1fdd7ef9
#
_cell.length_a   1.000
_cell.length_b   1.000
_cell.length_c   1.000
_cell.angle_alpha   90.00
_cell.angle_beta   90.00
_cell.angle_gamma   90.00
#
_symmetry.space_group_name_H-M   'P 1'
#
loop_
_entity.id
_entity.type
_entity.pdbx_description
1 polymer ?
#
loop_
_entity_poly.entity_id
_entity_poly.type
_entity_poly.pdbx_seq_one_letter_code
_entity_poly.pdbx_strand_id
1 'polypeptide(L)'
;MPPRVRHGCSNARYRNWTPAFAGVKRKNRTHPPFSLSVVEGQGNPSPRDHRSSVANVEAWPSTSLWLNGGEEMPISPKLFRPREVEAHASTPPTTPLRPPRKPASLGTMRYPILLAAIAFIAPAPLLAQALTPAETQKIDALVTKTLADTGVPSASIAVVRGGRIVLAKAYGKQFEGQTGPADPKLPYQIASVSKQFTAAAILLLADEGKLSLDDTVSKYVPGVTDGDKITIRQLLSHTSGLRDYWPQDYSFKAMATPTTPQGIVNRWAKAPLDFKPGTQWQYSNTGYVVAGMIVEKVSGQPLLQFLQTHVFQPLGIRALDQDKAVGPGFPQGYLRHALGPVRVEKPAAPGWLYAAGELSMSAEDLAKWDIARMNRTLLPSKDWAEQETPVNLTDGSNTGYGLGVGIAVADGHRMIEHSGEAVGFLTENIVYPEDKAAIVVEVNAWFADAQNRIAKGITDIILPPSKTGDADATALDRTKAVYAQLQAGHLDRALLTEDAAYYFTPTTLADYRTSLSPLGAPTKIEQAGRTRLRGGFVNRSYRVTYPGRTLRISTYAEPGTNGKIEQFLVSPAE
;
A
#
# COMPACT_ATOMS: atom_id res chain seq x y z
N MET A 1 15.80 -44.26 -36.23
CA MET A 1 16.13 -42.82 -36.09
C MET A 1 14.87 -42.12 -35.58
N PRO A 2 14.81 -41.67 -34.31
CA PRO A 2 13.69 -40.85 -33.79
C PRO A 2 14.02 -39.36 -33.94
N PRO A 3 13.02 -38.48 -34.04
CA PRO A 3 13.20 -37.06 -34.29
C PRO A 3 13.65 -36.31 -33.03
N ARG A 4 14.51 -35.32 -33.23
CA ARG A 4 15.03 -34.41 -32.20
C ARG A 4 13.94 -33.45 -31.74
N VAL A 5 13.65 -33.48 -30.46
CA VAL A 5 12.85 -32.45 -29.75
C VAL A 5 13.80 -31.29 -29.45
N ARG A 6 13.50 -30.10 -29.96
CA ARG A 6 14.16 -28.85 -29.59
C ARG A 6 13.44 -28.30 -28.35
N HIS A 7 14.10 -28.30 -27.22
CA HIS A 7 13.69 -27.51 -26.07
C HIS A 7 14.09 -26.04 -26.27
N GLY A 8 13.11 -25.19 -26.49
CA GLY A 8 13.29 -23.75 -26.45
C GLY A 8 13.16 -23.28 -24.98
N CYS A 9 14.27 -22.94 -24.33
CA CYS A 9 14.26 -22.22 -23.08
C CYS A 9 13.85 -20.77 -23.34
N SER A 10 12.62 -20.41 -22.99
CA SER A 10 12.21 -19.02 -22.89
C SER A 10 12.64 -18.48 -21.54
N ASN A 11 13.67 -17.65 -21.53
CA ASN A 11 14.06 -16.83 -20.37
C ASN A 11 12.96 -15.80 -20.08
N ALA A 12 12.06 -16.12 -19.16
CA ALA A 12 11.17 -15.15 -18.57
C ALA A 12 11.97 -14.28 -17.58
N ARG A 13 12.34 -13.09 -18.01
CA ARG A 13 12.93 -12.07 -17.13
C ARG A 13 11.83 -11.54 -16.22
N TYR A 14 11.85 -11.91 -14.95
CA TYR A 14 11.04 -11.28 -13.91
C TYR A 14 11.43 -9.81 -13.79
N ARG A 15 10.52 -8.93 -14.14
CA ARG A 15 10.64 -7.50 -13.83
C ARG A 15 10.26 -7.28 -12.38
N ASN A 16 11.18 -6.73 -11.60
CA ASN A 16 10.93 -6.25 -10.25
C ASN A 16 9.83 -5.17 -10.32
N TRP A 17 8.71 -5.39 -9.64
CA TRP A 17 7.73 -4.36 -9.39
C TRP A 17 8.19 -3.55 -8.16
N THR A 18 8.73 -2.38 -8.41
CA THR A 18 8.67 -1.22 -7.54
C THR A 18 7.49 -0.42 -8.05
N PRO A 19 6.66 0.21 -7.21
CA PRO A 19 5.72 1.21 -7.71
C PRO A 19 6.52 2.16 -8.60
N ALA A 20 6.05 2.37 -9.82
CA ALA A 20 6.84 2.98 -10.90
C ALA A 20 7.10 4.46 -10.63
N PHE A 21 8.14 4.76 -9.90
CA PHE A 21 8.76 6.09 -9.82
C PHE A 21 10.28 5.97 -9.66
N ALA A 22 10.91 5.26 -10.59
CA ALA A 22 12.36 5.36 -10.76
C ALA A 22 12.65 6.35 -11.88
N GLY A 23 13.18 7.52 -11.53
CA GLY A 23 13.55 8.57 -12.46
C GLY A 23 14.39 8.05 -13.62
N VAL A 24 13.95 8.35 -14.83
CA VAL A 24 14.67 8.09 -16.08
C VAL A 24 15.94 8.95 -16.09
N LYS A 25 17.10 8.36 -15.81
CA LYS A 25 18.40 8.97 -16.09
C LYS A 25 18.65 8.93 -17.60
N ARG A 26 18.67 10.10 -18.22
CA ARG A 26 19.04 10.27 -19.63
C ARG A 26 20.47 9.81 -19.85
N LYS A 27 20.67 8.87 -20.77
CA LYS A 27 21.97 8.65 -21.43
C LYS A 27 22.17 9.71 -22.49
N ASN A 28 23.19 10.53 -22.34
CA ASN A 28 23.75 11.36 -23.43
C ASN A 28 24.41 10.41 -24.44
N ARG A 29 23.78 10.19 -25.57
CA ARG A 29 24.46 9.69 -26.77
C ARG A 29 24.68 10.86 -27.71
N THR A 30 25.92 11.24 -27.86
CA THR A 30 26.41 12.09 -28.96
C THR A 30 26.37 11.29 -30.25
N HIS A 31 25.61 11.73 -31.23
CA HIS A 31 25.71 11.30 -32.63
C HIS A 31 26.35 12.42 -33.46
N PRO A 32 27.19 12.08 -34.46
CA PRO A 32 27.83 13.08 -35.30
C PRO A 32 26.86 13.71 -36.31
N PRO A 33 27.19 14.89 -36.87
CA PRO A 33 26.25 15.66 -37.66
C PRO A 33 26.08 15.08 -39.08
N PHE A 34 24.84 14.91 -39.51
CA PHE A 34 24.51 14.70 -40.92
C PHE A 34 24.28 16.04 -41.61
N SER A 35 24.93 16.18 -42.75
CA SER A 35 24.85 17.33 -43.65
C SER A 35 23.49 17.40 -44.35
N LEU A 36 22.87 18.58 -44.34
CA LEU A 36 21.71 18.94 -45.15
C LEU A 36 22.17 19.27 -46.58
N SER A 37 21.62 18.60 -47.58
CA SER A 37 21.57 19.08 -48.94
C SER A 37 20.19 19.69 -49.22
N VAL A 38 20.23 20.99 -49.58
CA VAL A 38 19.10 21.79 -50.03
C VAL A 38 18.72 21.40 -51.45
N VAL A 39 17.43 21.15 -51.71
CA VAL A 39 16.84 21.21 -53.05
C VAL A 39 15.66 22.17 -52.98
N GLU A 40 15.85 23.32 -53.68
CA GLU A 40 14.82 24.29 -53.99
C GLU A 40 13.84 23.76 -55.01
N GLY A 41 12.55 24.03 -54.81
CA GLY A 41 11.50 23.81 -55.78
C GLY A 41 10.31 24.71 -55.53
N GLN A 42 10.20 25.76 -56.32
CA GLN A 42 9.22 26.82 -56.34
C GLN A 42 7.78 26.36 -56.60
N GLY A 43 6.79 27.13 -56.09
CA GLY A 43 5.46 27.14 -56.67
C GLY A 43 4.32 27.50 -55.69
N ASN A 44 4.09 28.82 -55.51
CA ASN A 44 2.80 29.34 -55.02
C ASN A 44 1.80 29.46 -56.20
N PRO A 45 0.51 29.33 -56.04
CA PRO A 45 -0.33 30.54 -55.88
C PRO A 45 -1.48 30.45 -54.89
N SER A 46 -1.86 31.61 -54.37
CA SER A 46 -3.01 31.97 -53.56
C SER A 46 -4.27 32.24 -54.41
N PRO A 47 -5.34 32.88 -53.88
CA PRO A 47 -6.47 32.24 -53.18
C PRO A 47 -7.80 32.45 -53.93
N ARG A 48 -8.86 31.71 -53.61
CA ARG A 48 -10.24 32.16 -53.95
C ARG A 48 -11.23 31.74 -52.85
N ASP A 49 -11.96 32.76 -52.44
CA ASP A 49 -13.22 32.76 -51.68
C ASP A 49 -14.27 31.80 -52.23
N HIS A 50 -14.99 31.16 -51.33
CA HIS A 50 -16.43 30.98 -51.51
C HIS A 50 -17.16 30.93 -50.15
N ARG A 51 -18.16 31.76 -50.08
CA ARG A 51 -19.13 31.99 -49.00
C ARG A 51 -20.11 30.83 -48.86
N SER A 52 -20.55 30.69 -47.62
CA SER A 52 -21.93 30.41 -47.16
C SER A 52 -22.66 29.16 -47.60
N SER A 53 -23.03 28.35 -46.64
CA SER A 53 -24.42 27.97 -46.44
C SER A 53 -24.68 27.54 -44.99
N VAL A 54 -25.59 28.27 -44.37
CA VAL A 54 -26.26 28.00 -43.10
C VAL A 54 -27.25 26.86 -43.38
N ALA A 55 -27.18 25.77 -42.60
CA ALA A 55 -28.23 24.76 -42.57
C ALA A 55 -28.70 24.58 -41.14
N ASN A 56 -29.97 24.77 -40.98
CA ASN A 56 -30.78 24.73 -39.78
C ASN A 56 -30.62 23.46 -38.95
N VAL A 57 -30.59 23.67 -37.64
CA VAL A 57 -30.83 22.63 -36.63
C VAL A 57 -32.33 22.50 -36.45
N GLU A 58 -32.88 21.39 -36.86
CA GLU A 58 -34.26 21.00 -36.51
C GLU A 58 -34.25 20.35 -35.12
N ALA A 59 -35.04 20.93 -34.23
CA ALA A 59 -35.43 20.37 -32.95
C ALA A 59 -36.42 19.23 -33.16
N TRP A 60 -36.21 18.10 -32.50
CA TRP A 60 -37.18 17.03 -32.39
C TRP A 60 -37.90 17.07 -31.05
N PRO A 61 -39.21 16.79 -31.01
CA PRO A 61 -40.08 17.08 -29.87
C PRO A 61 -40.12 15.92 -28.87
N SER A 62 -40.35 16.30 -27.62
CA SER A 62 -40.80 15.44 -26.53
C SER A 62 -42.10 14.73 -26.88
N THR A 63 -42.11 13.39 -26.81
CA THR A 63 -43.35 12.60 -26.78
C THR A 63 -43.44 11.81 -25.49
N SER A 64 -44.31 12.29 -24.62
CA SER A 64 -44.95 11.54 -23.54
C SER A 64 -45.86 10.48 -24.16
N LEU A 65 -45.76 9.24 -23.72
CA LEU A 65 -46.79 8.23 -23.92
C LEU A 65 -47.34 7.77 -22.59
N TRP A 66 -48.59 8.11 -22.37
CA TRP A 66 -49.51 7.53 -21.41
C TRP A 66 -50.01 6.18 -21.95
N LEU A 67 -50.20 5.20 -21.02
CA LEU A 67 -51.33 4.26 -21.01
C LEU A 67 -51.25 3.44 -19.72
N ASN A 68 -52.15 3.71 -18.86
CA ASN A 68 -53.40 3.07 -18.47
C ASN A 68 -53.30 1.80 -17.66
N GLY A 69 -53.86 1.93 -16.48
CA GLY A 69 -54.79 0.94 -15.93
C GLY A 69 -54.43 0.48 -14.53
N GLY A 70 -55.04 1.08 -13.54
CA GLY A 70 -56.12 0.47 -12.78
C GLY A 70 -55.75 0.05 -11.39
N GLU A 71 -56.47 0.70 -10.48
CA GLU A 71 -56.87 0.27 -9.13
C GLU A 71 -56.00 0.68 -7.94
N GLU A 72 -56.45 1.77 -7.34
CA GLU A 72 -56.20 2.15 -5.95
C GLU A 72 -56.97 1.21 -5.00
N MET A 73 -56.25 0.62 -4.03
CA MET A 73 -56.92 0.11 -2.82
C MET A 73 -56.45 0.93 -1.62
N PRO A 74 -57.37 1.39 -0.76
CA PRO A 74 -57.02 2.23 0.39
C PRO A 74 -56.51 1.38 1.57
N ILE A 75 -55.31 1.69 2.06
CA ILE A 75 -54.78 1.12 3.28
C ILE A 75 -55.14 2.07 4.43
N SER A 76 -56.03 1.58 5.26
CA SER A 76 -56.42 2.19 6.54
C SER A 76 -55.28 2.12 7.57
N PRO A 77 -55.02 3.19 8.34
CA PRO A 77 -53.97 3.15 9.36
C PRO A 77 -54.51 2.50 10.65
N LYS A 78 -54.06 1.28 10.97
CA LYS A 78 -54.26 0.71 12.30
C LYS A 78 -53.09 1.09 13.19
N LEU A 79 -53.44 1.90 14.17
CA LEU A 79 -52.59 2.23 15.36
C LEU A 79 -52.08 0.94 16.02
N PHE A 80 -50.80 0.81 16.14
CA PHE A 80 -50.18 -0.10 17.09
C PHE A 80 -49.89 0.68 18.37
N ARG A 81 -50.56 0.31 19.48
CA ARG A 81 -50.23 0.68 20.85
C ARG A 81 -49.11 -0.23 21.35
N PRO A 82 -48.11 0.27 22.10
CA PRO A 82 -47.13 -0.58 22.76
C PRO A 82 -47.79 -1.31 23.93
N ARG A 83 -47.55 -2.60 24.04
CA ARG A 83 -47.86 -3.41 25.23
C ARG A 83 -46.81 -3.10 26.29
N GLU A 84 -47.24 -2.61 27.42
CA GLU A 84 -46.47 -2.59 28.67
C GLU A 84 -46.22 -4.05 29.12
N VAL A 85 -44.94 -4.37 29.33
CA VAL A 85 -44.52 -5.62 29.98
C VAL A 85 -44.28 -5.27 31.44
N GLU A 86 -45.21 -5.71 32.32
CA GLU A 86 -45.03 -5.68 33.74
C GLU A 86 -43.85 -6.55 34.18
N ALA A 87 -42.87 -5.93 34.82
CA ALA A 87 -41.75 -6.60 35.44
C ALA A 87 -42.18 -7.09 36.84
N HIS A 88 -42.40 -8.36 37.00
CA HIS A 88 -42.47 -8.98 38.33
C HIS A 88 -41.08 -9.08 38.94
N ALA A 89 -40.80 -8.21 39.91
CA ALA A 89 -39.64 -8.31 40.78
C ALA A 89 -39.92 -9.38 41.87
N SER A 90 -39.23 -10.50 41.79
CA SER A 90 -39.14 -11.47 42.87
C SER A 90 -37.89 -11.20 43.69
N THR A 91 -38.11 -10.74 44.93
CA THR A 91 -37.08 -10.57 45.96
C THR A 91 -36.66 -11.92 46.54
N PRO A 92 -35.37 -12.22 46.72
CA PRO A 92 -34.90 -13.38 47.46
C PRO A 92 -34.96 -13.14 48.99
N PRO A 93 -35.15 -14.22 49.81
CA PRO A 93 -35.35 -14.07 51.24
C PRO A 93 -34.06 -13.69 52.00
N THR A 94 -34.19 -12.77 52.87
CA THR A 94 -33.16 -12.30 53.81
C THR A 94 -32.97 -13.33 54.96
N THR A 95 -31.74 -13.88 55.03
CA THR A 95 -31.29 -14.64 56.20
C THR A 95 -30.62 -13.69 57.20
N PRO A 96 -30.94 -13.70 58.51
CA PRO A 96 -30.38 -12.79 59.48
C PRO A 96 -28.93 -13.12 59.85
N LEU A 97 -28.05 -12.11 59.76
CA LEU A 97 -26.66 -12.18 60.17
C LEU A 97 -26.53 -12.24 61.70
N ARG A 98 -25.82 -13.25 62.20
CA ARG A 98 -25.42 -13.39 63.63
C ARG A 98 -24.36 -12.30 63.98
N PRO A 99 -24.38 -11.74 65.19
CA PRO A 99 -23.40 -10.74 65.60
C PRO A 99 -22.02 -11.37 65.90
N PRO A 100 -20.91 -10.63 65.70
CA PRO A 100 -19.57 -11.18 65.85
C PRO A 100 -19.21 -11.35 67.36
N ARG A 101 -18.59 -12.51 67.67
CA ARG A 101 -18.01 -12.79 69.01
C ARG A 101 -16.72 -11.96 69.18
N LYS A 102 -16.57 -11.37 70.34
CA LYS A 102 -15.35 -10.66 70.80
C LYS A 102 -14.16 -11.63 70.84
N PRO A 103 -12.98 -11.26 70.33
CA PRO A 103 -11.78 -12.08 70.51
C PRO A 103 -11.19 -11.86 71.93
N ALA A 104 -10.70 -12.99 72.47
CA ALA A 104 -9.99 -13.03 73.75
C ALA A 104 -8.60 -12.34 73.63
N SER A 105 -8.19 -11.67 74.68
CA SER A 105 -6.92 -11.01 74.85
C SER A 105 -5.74 -12.01 74.85
N LEU A 106 -4.82 -11.89 73.90
CA LEU A 106 -3.52 -12.53 73.94
C LEU A 106 -2.42 -11.46 74.00
N GLY A 107 -1.52 -11.70 74.90
CA GLY A 107 -0.50 -10.78 75.39
C GLY A 107 0.44 -10.22 74.32
N THR A 108 0.91 -9.06 74.61
CA THR A 108 1.89 -8.27 73.86
C THR A 108 3.25 -8.92 73.86
N MET A 109 3.65 -9.46 72.69
CA MET A 109 5.05 -9.77 72.41
C MET A 109 5.56 -8.77 71.38
N ARG A 110 6.38 -7.81 71.82
CA ARG A 110 6.97 -6.76 70.99
C ARG A 110 8.19 -7.36 70.24
N TYR A 111 8.02 -7.60 68.91
CA TYR A 111 9.15 -7.73 67.98
C TYR A 111 9.19 -6.45 67.11
N PRO A 112 10.36 -5.87 66.91
CA PRO A 112 10.49 -4.75 66.00
C PRO A 112 10.46 -5.29 64.57
N ILE A 113 9.32 -5.09 63.88
CA ILE A 113 9.24 -5.34 62.45
C ILE A 113 9.92 -4.18 61.72
N LEU A 114 11.09 -4.43 61.16
CA LEU A 114 11.73 -3.54 60.21
C LEU A 114 10.97 -3.64 58.89
N LEU A 115 10.06 -2.70 58.66
CA LEU A 115 9.36 -2.54 57.36
C LEU A 115 10.37 -2.00 56.36
N ALA A 116 11.03 -2.92 55.63
CA ALA A 116 11.68 -2.58 54.35
C ALA A 116 10.56 -2.25 53.35
N ALA A 117 10.32 -0.97 53.10
CA ALA A 117 9.49 -0.52 52.02
C ALA A 117 10.18 -0.85 50.69
N ILE A 118 9.88 -2.02 50.11
CA ILE A 118 10.22 -2.31 48.72
C ILE A 118 9.28 -1.44 47.88
N ALA A 119 9.78 -0.28 47.44
CA ALA A 119 9.12 0.50 46.43
C ALA A 119 9.09 -0.34 45.14
N PHE A 120 7.97 -0.97 44.84
CA PHE A 120 7.67 -1.45 43.49
C PHE A 120 7.65 -0.22 42.58
N ILE A 121 8.78 0.08 41.94
CA ILE A 121 8.83 0.96 40.81
C ILE A 121 8.10 0.19 39.70
N ALA A 122 6.75 0.34 39.65
CA ALA A 122 6.01 -0.02 38.47
C ALA A 122 6.66 0.71 37.29
N PRO A 123 7.00 0.04 36.17
CA PRO A 123 7.50 0.75 35.00
C PRO A 123 6.46 1.80 34.66
N ALA A 124 6.88 3.06 34.70
CA ALA A 124 6.02 4.15 34.24
C ALA A 124 5.54 3.77 32.84
N PRO A 125 4.23 3.87 32.52
CA PRO A 125 3.78 3.64 31.16
C PRO A 125 4.66 4.52 30.27
N LEU A 126 5.28 3.91 29.24
CA LEU A 126 6.00 4.68 28.22
C LEU A 126 4.96 5.60 27.58
N LEU A 127 4.82 6.80 28.14
CA LEU A 127 4.00 7.84 27.54
C LEU A 127 4.56 8.06 26.15
N ALA A 128 3.72 7.93 25.14
CA ALA A 128 4.09 8.23 23.76
C ALA A 128 4.83 9.57 23.76
N GLN A 129 6.13 9.53 23.48
CA GLN A 129 6.94 10.73 23.56
C GLN A 129 6.52 11.65 22.42
N ALA A 130 5.95 12.79 22.74
CA ALA A 130 5.64 13.82 21.75
C ALA A 130 6.89 14.15 20.92
N LEU A 131 6.67 14.63 19.71
CA LEU A 131 7.81 15.13 18.91
C LEU A 131 8.47 16.29 19.66
N THR A 132 9.78 16.28 19.69
CA THR A 132 10.54 17.42 20.18
C THR A 132 10.38 18.60 19.21
N PRO A 133 10.57 19.86 19.67
CA PRO A 133 10.58 21.02 18.78
C PRO A 133 11.56 20.88 17.61
N ALA A 134 12.73 20.27 17.84
CA ALA A 134 13.73 20.03 16.81
C ALA A 134 13.25 19.00 15.76
N GLU A 135 12.59 17.93 16.14
CA GLU A 135 12.00 16.95 15.22
C GLU A 135 10.88 17.58 14.41
N THR A 136 9.98 18.34 15.05
CA THR A 136 8.91 19.07 14.35
C THR A 136 9.49 20.04 13.33
N GLN A 137 10.52 20.81 13.69
CA GLN A 137 11.18 21.72 12.76
C GLN A 137 11.84 20.98 11.59
N LYS A 138 12.47 19.83 11.83
CA LYS A 138 13.05 19.00 10.75
C LYS A 138 11.97 18.49 9.79
N ILE A 139 10.81 18.04 10.33
CA ILE A 139 9.68 17.60 9.50
C ILE A 139 9.12 18.78 8.68
N ASP A 140 8.94 19.95 9.29
CA ASP A 140 8.47 21.14 8.59
C ASP A 140 9.41 21.53 7.45
N ALA A 141 10.71 21.54 7.70
CA ALA A 141 11.73 21.85 6.69
C ALA A 141 11.77 20.82 5.56
N LEU A 142 11.66 19.51 5.90
CA LEU A 142 11.62 18.42 4.94
C LEU A 142 10.42 18.55 4.00
N VAL A 143 9.22 18.73 4.54
CA VAL A 143 8.00 18.82 3.73
C VAL A 143 8.05 20.06 2.86
N THR A 144 8.35 21.21 3.43
CA THR A 144 8.42 22.48 2.68
C THR A 144 9.45 22.41 1.55
N LYS A 145 10.64 21.86 1.84
CA LYS A 145 11.69 21.68 0.82
C LYS A 145 11.25 20.71 -0.27
N THR A 146 10.62 19.59 0.11
CA THR A 146 10.18 18.59 -0.88
C THR A 146 9.13 19.16 -1.82
N LEU A 147 8.15 19.91 -1.30
CA LEU A 147 7.16 20.59 -2.13
C LEU A 147 7.80 21.60 -3.08
N ALA A 148 8.77 22.39 -2.60
CA ALA A 148 9.51 23.35 -3.43
C ALA A 148 10.33 22.67 -4.53
N ASP A 149 11.07 21.60 -4.19
CA ASP A 149 11.93 20.86 -5.13
C ASP A 149 11.13 20.13 -6.22
N THR A 150 9.94 19.61 -5.88
CA THR A 150 9.10 18.82 -6.79
C THR A 150 8.08 19.66 -7.55
N GLY A 151 7.69 20.79 -6.98
CA GLY A 151 6.59 21.62 -7.48
C GLY A 151 5.20 21.06 -7.16
N VAL A 152 5.11 20.06 -6.27
CA VAL A 152 3.83 19.54 -5.76
C VAL A 152 3.15 20.61 -4.92
N PRO A 153 1.86 20.95 -5.20
CA PRO A 153 1.22 22.12 -4.60
C PRO A 153 0.97 21.98 -3.09
N SER A 154 0.59 20.80 -2.59
CA SER A 154 0.33 20.59 -1.17
C SER A 154 0.62 19.17 -0.69
N ALA A 155 0.83 19.07 0.63
CA ALA A 155 0.88 17.80 1.35
C ALA A 155 0.06 17.89 2.65
N SER A 156 -0.65 16.80 3.00
CA SER A 156 -1.25 16.57 4.31
C SER A 156 -0.56 15.36 4.93
N ILE A 157 -0.13 15.48 6.18
CA ILE A 157 0.62 14.42 6.86
C ILE A 157 0.02 14.11 8.24
N ALA A 158 0.13 12.84 8.65
CA ALA A 158 -0.04 12.43 10.03
C ALA A 158 1.12 11.54 10.47
N VAL A 159 1.57 11.72 11.71
CA VAL A 159 2.63 10.95 12.32
C VAL A 159 2.11 10.34 13.61
N VAL A 160 2.24 9.02 13.73
CA VAL A 160 1.93 8.25 14.93
C VAL A 160 3.24 7.83 15.60
N ARG A 161 3.36 8.01 16.90
CA ARG A 161 4.46 7.52 17.73
C ARG A 161 3.91 7.00 19.05
N GLY A 162 4.36 5.81 19.47
CA GLY A 162 3.85 5.17 20.67
C GLY A 162 2.33 4.91 20.65
N GLY A 163 1.78 4.64 19.45
CA GLY A 163 0.36 4.35 19.24
C GLY A 163 -0.56 5.57 19.34
N ARG A 164 -0.04 6.80 19.26
CA ARG A 164 -0.82 8.06 19.31
C ARG A 164 -0.41 8.99 18.18
N ILE A 165 -1.36 9.74 17.65
CA ILE A 165 -1.08 10.81 16.69
C ILE A 165 -0.32 11.92 17.43
N VAL A 166 0.92 12.18 17.01
CA VAL A 166 1.80 13.21 17.58
C VAL A 166 1.95 14.43 16.66
N LEU A 167 1.54 14.31 15.39
CA LEU A 167 1.48 15.41 14.43
C LEU A 167 0.38 15.12 13.40
N ALA A 168 -0.46 16.11 13.13
CA ALA A 168 -1.34 16.17 11.97
C ALA A 168 -1.26 17.57 11.39
N LYS A 169 -0.75 17.72 10.16
CA LYS A 169 -0.44 19.02 9.57
C LYS A 169 -0.55 19.01 8.05
N ALA A 170 -0.98 20.13 7.47
CA ALA A 170 -1.00 20.32 6.02
C ALA A 170 -0.12 21.50 5.61
N TYR A 171 0.38 21.46 4.37
CA TYR A 171 1.33 22.41 3.81
C TYR A 171 0.94 22.78 2.39
N GLY A 172 1.31 23.98 1.96
CA GLY A 172 1.15 24.42 0.59
C GLY A 172 -0.26 24.86 0.23
N LYS A 173 -0.63 24.68 -1.03
CA LYS A 173 -1.91 25.08 -1.63
C LYS A 173 -2.74 23.86 -2.01
N GLN A 174 -3.86 23.64 -1.32
CA GLN A 174 -4.73 22.49 -1.52
C GLN A 174 -5.67 22.67 -2.73
N PHE A 175 -5.97 23.92 -3.09
CA PHE A 175 -6.78 24.28 -4.25
C PHE A 175 -6.43 25.68 -4.75
N GLU A 176 -6.78 25.98 -5.99
CA GLU A 176 -6.62 27.32 -6.56
C GLU A 176 -7.46 28.35 -5.80
N GLY A 177 -6.90 29.57 -5.64
CA GLY A 177 -7.58 30.65 -4.91
C GLY A 177 -7.57 30.52 -3.38
N GLN A 178 -6.93 29.51 -2.80
CA GLN A 178 -6.78 29.38 -1.34
C GLN A 178 -6.04 30.60 -0.77
N THR A 179 -6.68 31.31 0.16
CA THR A 179 -6.13 32.51 0.80
C THR A 179 -5.57 32.24 2.21
N GLY A 180 -6.03 31.20 2.88
CA GLY A 180 -5.59 30.80 4.22
C GLY A 180 -4.49 29.73 4.22
N PRO A 181 -4.05 29.31 5.42
CA PRO A 181 -3.16 28.18 5.58
C PRO A 181 -3.84 26.88 5.10
N ALA A 182 -3.01 25.85 4.82
CA ALA A 182 -3.53 24.52 4.51
C ALA A 182 -4.26 23.94 5.72
N ASP A 183 -5.42 23.31 5.48
CA ASP A 183 -6.24 22.67 6.53
C ASP A 183 -5.95 21.16 6.55
N PRO A 184 -5.42 20.60 7.67
CA PRO A 184 -5.15 19.17 7.79
C PRO A 184 -6.41 18.31 7.88
N LYS A 185 -7.59 18.90 7.99
CA LYS A 185 -8.87 18.17 8.06
C LYS A 185 -9.51 17.93 6.69
N LEU A 186 -8.99 18.54 5.64
CA LEU A 186 -9.51 18.31 4.29
C LEU A 186 -9.20 16.89 3.83
N PRO A 187 -10.20 16.21 3.25
CA PRO A 187 -10.05 14.84 2.77
C PRO A 187 -9.33 14.82 1.43
N TYR A 188 -8.17 14.18 1.37
CA TYR A 188 -7.48 13.84 0.12
C TYR A 188 -8.01 12.50 -0.41
N GLN A 189 -7.89 12.29 -1.71
CA GLN A 189 -8.16 10.99 -2.32
C GLN A 189 -7.04 10.03 -1.96
N ILE A 190 -7.34 9.02 -1.11
CA ILE A 190 -6.34 8.03 -0.65
C ILE A 190 -6.13 6.89 -1.65
N ALA A 191 -6.94 6.85 -2.70
CA ALA A 191 -6.81 5.90 -3.80
C ALA A 191 -6.67 4.45 -3.32
N SER A 192 -5.67 3.73 -3.83
CA SER A 192 -5.48 2.29 -3.56
C SER A 192 -5.25 1.93 -2.09
N VAL A 193 -4.97 2.89 -1.21
CA VAL A 193 -5.00 2.66 0.25
C VAL A 193 -6.39 2.20 0.70
N SER A 194 -7.45 2.50 -0.06
CA SER A 194 -8.82 1.99 0.13
C SER A 194 -8.93 0.47 0.14
N LYS A 195 -7.99 -0.23 -0.52
CA LYS A 195 -8.00 -1.70 -0.60
C LYS A 195 -7.92 -2.39 0.75
N GLN A 196 -7.24 -1.79 1.72
CA GLN A 196 -7.18 -2.29 3.09
C GLN A 196 -8.58 -2.39 3.71
N PHE A 197 -9.43 -1.41 3.43
CA PHE A 197 -10.79 -1.34 3.96
C PHE A 197 -11.73 -2.32 3.25
N THR A 198 -11.58 -2.49 1.93
CA THR A 198 -12.30 -3.52 1.19
C THR A 198 -11.95 -4.92 1.70
N ALA A 199 -10.66 -5.19 1.97
CA ALA A 199 -10.22 -6.44 2.56
C ALA A 199 -10.77 -6.62 3.99
N ALA A 200 -10.78 -5.56 4.80
CA ALA A 200 -11.37 -5.59 6.14
C ALA A 200 -12.88 -5.90 6.10
N ALA A 201 -13.63 -5.35 5.14
CA ALA A 201 -15.04 -5.66 4.96
C ALA A 201 -15.27 -7.16 4.65
N ILE A 202 -14.44 -7.74 3.79
CA ILE A 202 -14.47 -9.19 3.51
C ILE A 202 -14.14 -10.00 4.77
N LEU A 203 -13.12 -9.60 5.54
CA LEU A 203 -12.74 -10.30 6.78
C LEU A 203 -13.85 -10.25 7.83
N LEU A 204 -14.51 -9.10 8.01
CA LEU A 204 -15.67 -8.97 8.91
C LEU A 204 -16.80 -9.93 8.50
N LEU A 205 -17.12 -10.03 7.21
CA LEU A 205 -18.13 -10.96 6.72
C LEU A 205 -17.70 -12.42 6.85
N ALA A 206 -16.40 -12.70 6.75
CA ALA A 206 -15.85 -14.04 6.97
C ALA A 206 -15.92 -14.42 8.46
N ASP A 207 -15.62 -13.50 9.38
CA ASP A 207 -15.72 -13.73 10.81
C ASP A 207 -17.17 -13.98 11.26
N GLU A 208 -18.14 -13.32 10.61
CA GLU A 208 -19.57 -13.58 10.79
C GLU A 208 -20.04 -14.91 10.16
N GLY A 209 -19.17 -15.67 9.49
CA GLY A 209 -19.49 -16.91 8.81
C GLY A 209 -20.34 -16.78 7.55
N LYS A 210 -20.46 -15.57 6.98
CA LYS A 210 -21.27 -15.28 5.78
C LYS A 210 -20.56 -15.65 4.49
N LEU A 211 -19.24 -15.73 4.50
CA LEU A 211 -18.38 -16.17 3.39
C LEU A 211 -17.10 -16.81 3.93
N SER A 212 -16.32 -17.44 3.03
CA SER A 212 -14.95 -17.87 3.30
C SER A 212 -14.00 -17.20 2.31
N LEU A 213 -12.77 -16.89 2.75
CA LEU A 213 -11.71 -16.40 1.84
C LEU A 213 -11.41 -17.40 0.71
N ASP A 214 -11.67 -18.69 0.94
CA ASP A 214 -11.44 -19.75 -0.02
C ASP A 214 -12.68 -20.07 -0.88
N ASP A 215 -13.78 -19.34 -0.68
CA ASP A 215 -14.95 -19.40 -1.57
C ASP A 215 -14.56 -18.93 -2.96
N THR A 216 -15.12 -19.58 -3.99
CA THR A 216 -14.92 -19.18 -5.38
C THR A 216 -15.74 -17.94 -5.73
N VAL A 217 -15.19 -17.11 -6.59
CA VAL A 217 -15.78 -15.85 -7.02
C VAL A 217 -17.15 -16.06 -7.68
N SER A 218 -17.30 -17.12 -8.49
CA SER A 218 -18.55 -17.43 -9.20
C SER A 218 -19.75 -17.65 -8.29
N LYS A 219 -19.51 -18.00 -7.02
CA LYS A 219 -20.56 -18.13 -5.99
C LYS A 219 -21.31 -16.82 -5.76
N TYR A 220 -20.63 -15.69 -5.93
CA TYR A 220 -21.15 -14.36 -5.63
C TYR A 220 -21.31 -13.47 -6.85
N VAL A 221 -20.34 -13.49 -7.77
CA VAL A 221 -20.30 -12.66 -8.98
C VAL A 221 -20.19 -13.56 -10.20
N PRO A 222 -21.33 -13.94 -10.79
CA PRO A 222 -21.35 -14.81 -11.97
C PRO A 222 -20.78 -14.11 -13.20
N GLY A 223 -20.17 -14.90 -14.09
CA GLY A 223 -19.67 -14.42 -15.38
C GLY A 223 -18.26 -13.82 -15.34
N VAL A 224 -17.55 -13.86 -14.21
CA VAL A 224 -16.11 -13.63 -14.14
C VAL A 224 -15.39 -14.83 -14.78
N THR A 225 -14.41 -14.57 -15.66
CA THR A 225 -13.64 -15.62 -16.32
C THR A 225 -12.92 -16.49 -15.29
N ASP A 226 -13.06 -17.81 -15.40
CA ASP A 226 -12.53 -18.78 -14.43
C ASP A 226 -12.93 -18.49 -12.96
N GLY A 227 -14.07 -17.82 -12.75
CA GLY A 227 -14.56 -17.45 -11.43
C GLY A 227 -14.84 -18.63 -10.50
N ASP A 228 -15.00 -19.85 -11.03
CA ASP A 228 -15.09 -21.12 -10.31
C ASP A 228 -13.72 -21.63 -9.83
N LYS A 229 -12.60 -21.06 -10.29
CA LYS A 229 -11.22 -21.39 -9.93
C LYS A 229 -10.51 -20.28 -9.16
N ILE A 230 -11.07 -19.07 -9.19
CA ILE A 230 -10.52 -17.92 -8.47
C ILE A 230 -11.17 -17.85 -7.10
N THR A 231 -10.37 -17.73 -6.03
CA THR A 231 -10.86 -17.52 -4.67
C THR A 231 -10.90 -16.04 -4.29
N ILE A 232 -11.68 -15.69 -3.27
CA ILE A 232 -11.72 -14.34 -2.70
C ILE A 232 -10.31 -13.93 -2.22
N ARG A 233 -9.58 -14.84 -1.56
CA ARG A 233 -8.18 -14.64 -1.15
C ARG A 233 -7.30 -14.20 -2.33
N GLN A 234 -7.44 -14.84 -3.48
CA GLN A 234 -6.66 -14.52 -4.68
C GLN A 234 -7.02 -13.17 -5.30
N LEU A 235 -8.28 -12.71 -5.15
CA LEU A 235 -8.64 -11.33 -5.52
C LEU A 235 -7.88 -10.32 -4.65
N LEU A 236 -7.93 -10.49 -3.32
CA LEU A 236 -7.38 -9.55 -2.34
C LEU A 236 -5.85 -9.54 -2.33
N SER A 237 -5.19 -10.62 -2.74
CA SER A 237 -3.74 -10.76 -2.78
C SER A 237 -3.12 -10.52 -4.15
N HIS A 238 -3.91 -10.13 -5.16
CA HIS A 238 -3.45 -9.91 -6.54
C HIS A 238 -2.85 -11.16 -7.22
N THR A 239 -3.35 -12.34 -6.87
CA THR A 239 -2.93 -13.62 -7.44
C THR A 239 -4.01 -14.30 -8.28
N SER A 240 -5.09 -13.58 -8.60
CA SER A 240 -6.25 -14.10 -9.36
C SER A 240 -6.00 -14.29 -10.86
N GLY A 241 -5.05 -13.54 -11.44
CA GLY A 241 -4.85 -13.48 -12.90
C GLY A 241 -5.84 -12.57 -13.63
N LEU A 242 -6.78 -11.92 -12.92
CA LEU A 242 -7.69 -10.95 -13.55
C LEU A 242 -6.92 -9.75 -14.07
N ARG A 243 -7.13 -9.46 -15.35
CA ARG A 243 -6.50 -8.32 -16.01
C ARG A 243 -6.86 -7.00 -15.34
N ASP A 244 -5.84 -6.16 -15.08
CA ASP A 244 -6.08 -4.83 -14.54
C ASP A 244 -6.78 -3.93 -15.58
N TYR A 245 -7.78 -3.18 -15.14
CA TYR A 245 -8.45 -2.22 -16.01
C TYR A 245 -7.69 -0.89 -16.12
N TRP A 246 -6.79 -0.59 -15.20
CA TRP A 246 -6.02 0.65 -15.17
C TRP A 246 -4.53 0.39 -14.89
N PRO A 247 -3.77 -0.14 -15.88
CA PRO A 247 -2.36 -0.46 -15.72
C PRO A 247 -1.40 0.70 -16.03
N GLN A 248 -1.90 1.85 -16.48
CA GLN A 248 -1.12 3.02 -16.88
C GLN A 248 -1.25 4.18 -15.89
N ASP A 249 -0.21 5.00 -15.76
CA ASP A 249 -0.12 6.14 -14.84
C ASP A 249 -0.73 7.42 -15.47
N TYR A 250 -1.89 7.31 -16.12
CA TYR A 250 -2.69 8.42 -16.66
C TYR A 250 -4.14 8.00 -16.91
N SER A 251 -5.06 8.97 -16.92
CA SER A 251 -6.46 8.72 -17.21
C SER A 251 -6.67 8.35 -18.68
N PHE A 252 -7.27 7.20 -18.96
CA PHE A 252 -7.58 6.80 -20.32
C PHE A 252 -8.96 7.29 -20.76
N LYS A 253 -9.19 7.31 -22.08
CA LYS A 253 -10.37 7.92 -22.70
C LYS A 253 -11.71 7.55 -22.06
N ALA A 254 -11.91 6.28 -21.67
CA ALA A 254 -13.18 5.84 -21.09
C ALA A 254 -13.44 6.48 -19.73
N MET A 255 -12.40 6.88 -18.98
CA MET A 255 -12.55 7.55 -17.67
C MET A 255 -13.15 8.96 -17.78
N ALA A 256 -13.35 9.48 -18.97
CA ALA A 256 -14.07 10.73 -19.18
C ALA A 256 -15.61 10.60 -19.05
N THR A 257 -16.13 9.36 -18.97
CA THR A 257 -17.55 9.06 -18.82
C THR A 257 -17.78 8.18 -17.60
N PRO A 258 -18.91 8.35 -16.86
CA PRO A 258 -19.21 7.51 -15.71
C PRO A 258 -19.28 6.02 -16.06
N THR A 259 -18.94 5.18 -15.10
CA THR A 259 -19.06 3.73 -15.19
C THR A 259 -19.73 3.16 -13.93
N THR A 260 -19.92 1.84 -13.92
CA THR A 260 -20.41 1.09 -12.77
C THR A 260 -19.49 -0.09 -12.50
N PRO A 261 -19.47 -0.67 -11.28
CA PRO A 261 -18.72 -1.90 -11.01
C PRO A 261 -19.05 -3.00 -12.02
N GLN A 262 -20.31 -3.18 -12.36
CA GLN A 262 -20.74 -4.15 -13.37
C GLN A 262 -20.20 -3.81 -14.78
N GLY A 263 -20.09 -2.53 -15.13
CA GLY A 263 -19.46 -2.07 -16.38
C GLY A 263 -17.99 -2.47 -16.47
N ILE A 264 -17.24 -2.31 -15.38
CA ILE A 264 -15.84 -2.73 -15.28
C ILE A 264 -15.74 -4.26 -15.39
N VAL A 265 -16.54 -5.01 -14.64
CA VAL A 265 -16.56 -6.48 -14.69
C VAL A 265 -16.89 -6.98 -16.09
N ASN A 266 -17.90 -6.40 -16.75
CA ASN A 266 -18.32 -6.82 -18.10
C ASN A 266 -17.19 -6.65 -19.15
N ARG A 267 -16.32 -5.68 -18.97
CA ARG A 267 -15.25 -5.39 -19.93
C ARG A 267 -13.93 -6.07 -19.59
N TRP A 268 -13.54 -6.15 -18.33
CA TRP A 268 -12.21 -6.60 -17.93
C TRP A 268 -12.20 -7.92 -17.15
N ALA A 269 -13.16 -8.17 -16.25
CA ALA A 269 -13.21 -9.43 -15.53
C ALA A 269 -13.73 -10.61 -16.38
N LYS A 270 -14.36 -10.32 -17.54
CA LYS A 270 -14.75 -11.31 -18.56
C LYS A 270 -13.68 -11.52 -19.62
N ALA A 271 -12.58 -10.75 -19.61
CA ALA A 271 -11.44 -10.96 -20.49
C ALA A 271 -10.66 -12.24 -20.09
N PRO A 272 -9.87 -12.82 -20.99
CA PRO A 272 -8.96 -13.91 -20.62
C PRO A 272 -8.03 -13.49 -19.49
N LEU A 273 -7.74 -14.43 -18.57
CA LEU A 273 -6.79 -14.21 -17.49
C LEU A 273 -5.38 -13.98 -18.06
N ASP A 274 -4.58 -13.14 -17.41
CA ASP A 274 -3.19 -12.92 -17.76
C ASP A 274 -2.31 -14.11 -17.34
N PHE A 275 -2.72 -14.87 -16.32
CA PHE A 275 -2.08 -16.11 -15.85
C PHE A 275 -3.08 -16.97 -15.04
N LYS A 276 -2.71 -18.22 -14.77
CA LYS A 276 -3.53 -19.14 -13.96
C LYS A 276 -3.60 -18.66 -12.50
N PRO A 277 -4.77 -18.70 -11.85
CA PRO A 277 -4.91 -18.30 -10.45
C PRO A 277 -3.86 -18.95 -9.54
N GLY A 278 -3.24 -18.17 -8.69
CA GLY A 278 -2.23 -18.59 -7.72
C GLY A 278 -0.82 -18.81 -8.28
N THR A 279 -0.58 -18.71 -9.58
CA THR A 279 0.75 -19.00 -10.16
C THR A 279 1.67 -17.80 -10.28
N GLN A 280 1.12 -16.58 -10.26
CA GLN A 280 1.88 -15.33 -10.34
C GLN A 280 1.21 -14.26 -9.50
N TRP A 281 1.95 -13.22 -9.21
CA TRP A 281 1.46 -12.00 -8.61
C TRP A 281 1.44 -10.87 -9.65
N GLN A 282 0.27 -10.25 -9.83
CA GLN A 282 0.11 -9.08 -10.68
C GLN A 282 -0.99 -8.20 -10.11
N TYR A 283 -0.65 -6.96 -9.83
CA TYR A 283 -1.61 -5.99 -9.31
C TYR A 283 -2.83 -5.88 -10.23
N SER A 284 -4.03 -5.90 -9.64
CA SER A 284 -5.28 -5.83 -10.40
C SER A 284 -6.34 -5.07 -9.63
N ASN A 285 -6.68 -3.87 -10.10
CA ASN A 285 -7.83 -3.11 -9.61
C ASN A 285 -9.15 -3.84 -9.91
N THR A 286 -9.21 -4.57 -11.04
CA THR A 286 -10.38 -5.38 -11.40
C THR A 286 -10.72 -6.40 -10.32
N GLY A 287 -9.71 -7.03 -9.71
CA GLY A 287 -9.91 -7.97 -8.61
C GLY A 287 -10.62 -7.32 -7.41
N TYR A 288 -10.25 -6.09 -7.08
CA TYR A 288 -10.88 -5.35 -5.99
C TYR A 288 -12.28 -4.86 -6.31
N VAL A 289 -12.57 -4.49 -7.56
CA VAL A 289 -13.96 -4.21 -7.99
C VAL A 289 -14.84 -5.43 -7.76
N VAL A 290 -14.37 -6.63 -8.14
CA VAL A 290 -15.09 -7.90 -7.88
C VAL A 290 -15.25 -8.13 -6.37
N ALA A 291 -14.19 -7.90 -5.56
CA ALA A 291 -14.27 -8.06 -4.10
C ALA A 291 -15.32 -7.12 -3.47
N GLY A 292 -15.40 -5.86 -3.90
CA GLY A 292 -16.42 -4.93 -3.44
C GLY A 292 -17.84 -5.38 -3.78
N MET A 293 -18.05 -5.92 -4.99
CA MET A 293 -19.34 -6.51 -5.37
C MET A 293 -19.70 -7.73 -4.51
N ILE A 294 -18.71 -8.51 -4.06
CA ILE A 294 -18.93 -9.60 -3.11
C ILE A 294 -19.40 -9.05 -1.76
N VAL A 295 -18.76 -7.98 -1.25
CA VAL A 295 -19.22 -7.32 -0.01
C VAL A 295 -20.68 -6.89 -0.13
N GLU A 296 -21.05 -6.20 -1.20
CA GLU A 296 -22.43 -5.73 -1.41
C GLU A 296 -23.42 -6.90 -1.54
N LYS A 297 -23.05 -7.95 -2.27
CA LYS A 297 -23.88 -9.14 -2.45
C LYS A 297 -24.16 -9.88 -1.14
N VAL A 298 -23.15 -10.00 -0.27
CA VAL A 298 -23.23 -10.77 0.98
C VAL A 298 -23.86 -9.94 2.10
N SER A 299 -23.52 -8.65 2.19
CA SER A 299 -24.05 -7.76 3.23
C SER A 299 -25.45 -7.22 2.92
N GLY A 300 -25.84 -7.16 1.64
CA GLY A 300 -27.06 -6.50 1.18
C GLY A 300 -27.00 -4.97 1.26
N GLN A 301 -25.81 -4.38 1.43
CA GLN A 301 -25.58 -2.94 1.58
C GLN A 301 -24.56 -2.45 0.55
N PRO A 302 -24.63 -1.18 0.09
CA PRO A 302 -23.55 -0.56 -0.64
C PRO A 302 -22.24 -0.60 0.15
N LEU A 303 -21.10 -0.82 -0.52
CA LEU A 303 -19.79 -0.99 0.12
C LEU A 303 -19.47 0.17 1.07
N LEU A 304 -19.60 1.40 0.62
CA LEU A 304 -19.28 2.56 1.47
C LEU A 304 -20.20 2.64 2.70
N GLN A 305 -21.48 2.27 2.58
CA GLN A 305 -22.40 2.23 3.72
C GLN A 305 -21.97 1.15 4.72
N PHE A 306 -21.58 -0.03 4.23
CA PHE A 306 -21.03 -1.10 5.08
C PHE A 306 -19.79 -0.62 5.83
N LEU A 307 -18.83 -0.01 5.13
CA LEU A 307 -17.61 0.56 5.72
C LEU A 307 -17.92 1.66 6.74
N GLN A 308 -18.88 2.56 6.44
CA GLN A 308 -19.29 3.60 7.38
C GLN A 308 -19.78 3.00 8.70
N THR A 309 -20.62 1.97 8.65
CA THR A 309 -21.24 1.39 9.84
C THR A 309 -20.26 0.52 10.63
N HIS A 310 -19.48 -0.31 9.93
CA HIS A 310 -18.68 -1.37 10.57
C HIS A 310 -17.21 -0.99 10.79
N VAL A 311 -16.71 0.06 10.10
CA VAL A 311 -15.30 0.45 10.19
C VAL A 311 -15.14 1.90 10.62
N PHE A 312 -15.75 2.85 9.91
CA PHE A 312 -15.42 4.26 10.10
C PHE A 312 -16.05 4.84 11.36
N GLN A 313 -17.34 4.62 11.59
CA GLN A 313 -18.03 5.12 12.80
C GLN A 313 -17.40 4.58 14.09
N PRO A 314 -17.11 3.26 14.23
CA PRO A 314 -16.48 2.75 15.45
C PRO A 314 -15.10 3.36 15.74
N LEU A 315 -14.36 3.77 14.71
CA LEU A 315 -13.03 4.37 14.84
C LEU A 315 -13.04 5.90 14.84
N GLY A 316 -14.22 6.53 14.69
CA GLY A 316 -14.33 7.99 14.58
C GLY A 316 -13.63 8.55 13.35
N ILE A 317 -13.62 7.79 12.24
CA ILE A 317 -13.06 8.18 10.94
C ILE A 317 -14.13 8.86 10.11
N ARG A 318 -13.77 9.96 9.46
CA ARG A 318 -14.60 10.63 8.44
C ARG A 318 -14.05 10.30 7.06
N ALA A 319 -14.72 9.39 6.38
CA ALA A 319 -14.41 9.02 5.01
C ALA A 319 -15.54 9.42 4.07
N LEU A 320 -15.18 9.87 2.89
CA LEU A 320 -16.10 10.21 1.80
C LEU A 320 -15.82 9.32 0.59
N ASP A 321 -16.85 9.15 -0.23
CA ASP A 321 -16.65 8.73 -1.61
C ASP A 321 -15.90 9.84 -2.35
N GLN A 322 -14.79 9.49 -3.03
CA GLN A 322 -13.98 10.48 -3.72
C GLN A 322 -14.76 11.21 -4.83
N ASP A 323 -15.75 10.57 -5.44
CA ASP A 323 -16.61 11.21 -6.44
C ASP A 323 -17.43 12.37 -5.85
N LYS A 324 -17.55 12.42 -4.51
CA LYS A 324 -18.17 13.50 -3.74
C LYS A 324 -17.17 14.46 -3.10
N ALA A 325 -15.90 14.10 -3.05
CA ALA A 325 -14.81 14.91 -2.50
C ALA A 325 -14.11 15.74 -3.59
N VAL A 326 -14.90 16.34 -4.48
CA VAL A 326 -14.43 17.16 -5.61
C VAL A 326 -15.15 18.50 -5.65
N GLY A 327 -14.52 19.51 -6.23
CA GLY A 327 -15.08 20.85 -6.37
C GLY A 327 -14.67 21.82 -5.25
N PRO A 328 -15.40 22.94 -5.09
CA PRO A 328 -15.04 24.00 -4.14
C PRO A 328 -14.96 23.49 -2.70
N GLY A 329 -13.88 23.81 -2.00
CA GLY A 329 -13.66 23.43 -0.61
C GLY A 329 -12.99 22.06 -0.41
N PHE A 330 -12.71 21.33 -1.50
CA PHE A 330 -11.92 20.10 -1.47
C PHE A 330 -10.54 20.30 -2.09
N PRO A 331 -9.53 19.48 -1.73
CA PRO A 331 -8.24 19.50 -2.41
C PRO A 331 -8.43 19.21 -3.91
N GLN A 332 -7.74 20.00 -4.75
CA GLN A 332 -7.70 19.79 -6.19
C GLN A 332 -6.52 18.91 -6.56
N GLY A 333 -6.71 17.98 -7.48
CA GLY A 333 -5.63 17.20 -8.08
C GLY A 333 -4.86 17.99 -9.13
N TYR A 334 -3.56 17.73 -9.25
CA TYR A 334 -2.68 18.42 -10.20
C TYR A 334 -1.85 17.44 -11.02
N LEU A 335 -1.56 17.87 -12.26
CA LEU A 335 -0.70 17.18 -13.21
C LEU A 335 0.41 18.10 -13.73
N ARG A 336 1.40 17.48 -14.36
CA ARG A 336 2.44 18.18 -15.15
C ARG A 336 2.81 17.31 -16.36
N HIS A 337 2.75 17.88 -17.53
CA HIS A 337 3.26 17.23 -18.74
C HIS A 337 4.74 17.54 -18.91
N ALA A 338 5.59 16.53 -18.84
CA ALA A 338 7.05 16.65 -18.89
C ALA A 338 7.58 17.71 -17.88
N LEU A 339 8.23 18.74 -18.36
CA LEU A 339 8.77 19.85 -17.56
C LEU A 339 7.92 21.13 -17.67
N GLY A 340 6.69 21.02 -18.16
CA GLY A 340 5.77 22.14 -18.32
C GLY A 340 5.24 22.68 -16.99
N PRO A 341 4.30 23.64 -17.03
CA PRO A 341 3.68 24.17 -15.83
C PRO A 341 2.78 23.12 -15.14
N VAL A 342 2.66 23.24 -13.83
CA VAL A 342 1.66 22.51 -13.05
C VAL A 342 0.26 23.01 -13.42
N ARG A 343 -0.68 22.11 -13.60
CA ARG A 343 -2.06 22.38 -14.01
C ARG A 343 -3.02 21.60 -13.14
N VAL A 344 -4.23 22.12 -12.95
CA VAL A 344 -5.33 21.36 -12.34
C VAL A 344 -5.64 20.15 -13.22
N GLU A 345 -5.68 18.98 -12.59
CA GLU A 345 -6.08 17.74 -13.25
C GLU A 345 -7.61 17.62 -13.26
N LYS A 346 -8.14 17.13 -14.36
CA LYS A 346 -9.55 16.82 -14.44
C LYS A 346 -9.84 15.47 -13.75
N PRO A 347 -10.71 15.43 -12.72
CA PRO A 347 -11.05 14.16 -12.08
C PRO A 347 -11.58 13.13 -13.08
N ALA A 348 -11.38 11.85 -12.80
CA ALA A 348 -12.10 10.79 -13.50
C ALA A 348 -13.61 10.97 -13.31
N ALA A 349 -14.40 10.57 -14.30
CA ALA A 349 -15.84 10.52 -14.14
C ALA A 349 -16.22 9.48 -13.07
N PRO A 350 -17.39 9.62 -12.41
CA PRO A 350 -17.79 8.77 -11.30
C PRO A 350 -17.78 7.26 -11.58
N GLY A 351 -17.49 6.47 -10.55
CA GLY A 351 -17.63 5.01 -10.53
C GLY A 351 -16.37 4.23 -10.98
N TRP A 352 -15.28 4.90 -11.38
CA TRP A 352 -14.08 4.19 -11.87
C TRP A 352 -13.23 3.57 -10.77
N LEU A 353 -13.19 4.13 -9.57
CA LEU A 353 -12.30 3.66 -8.53
C LEU A 353 -12.98 2.69 -7.56
N TYR A 354 -14.27 2.87 -7.28
CA TYR A 354 -15.09 1.98 -6.46
C TYR A 354 -14.27 1.27 -5.36
N ALA A 355 -14.44 -0.02 -5.11
CA ALA A 355 -13.74 -0.79 -4.07
C ALA A 355 -12.21 -0.85 -4.21
N ALA A 356 -11.66 -0.45 -5.37
CA ALA A 356 -10.23 -0.41 -5.61
C ALA A 356 -9.56 0.88 -5.11
N GLY A 357 -10.34 1.97 -4.90
CA GLY A 357 -9.71 3.26 -4.61
C GLY A 357 -10.64 4.43 -4.31
N GLU A 358 -11.91 4.21 -3.93
CA GLU A 358 -12.93 5.27 -3.88
C GLU A 358 -12.90 6.18 -2.66
N LEU A 359 -12.01 5.96 -1.69
CA LEU A 359 -12.10 6.69 -0.43
C LEU A 359 -11.29 7.99 -0.46
N SER A 360 -11.87 9.01 0.16
CA SER A 360 -11.20 10.26 0.53
C SER A 360 -11.32 10.49 2.02
N MET A 361 -10.21 10.80 2.67
CA MET A 361 -10.17 11.13 4.10
C MET A 361 -8.95 12.00 4.40
N SER A 362 -8.89 12.57 5.60
CA SER A 362 -7.70 13.29 6.05
C SER A 362 -6.61 12.31 6.50
N ALA A 363 -5.34 12.74 6.46
CA ALA A 363 -4.22 11.96 6.97
C ALA A 363 -4.41 11.58 8.46
N GLU A 364 -5.05 12.45 9.25
CA GLU A 364 -5.40 12.16 10.64
C GLU A 364 -6.41 11.02 10.75
N ASP A 365 -7.43 10.98 9.88
CA ASP A 365 -8.44 9.92 9.89
C ASP A 365 -7.84 8.59 9.45
N LEU A 366 -6.94 8.57 8.46
CA LEU A 366 -6.23 7.36 8.06
C LEU A 366 -5.29 6.87 9.19
N ALA A 367 -4.64 7.76 9.92
CA ALA A 367 -3.82 7.39 11.07
C ALA A 367 -4.61 6.72 12.22
N LYS A 368 -5.91 6.99 12.36
CA LYS A 368 -6.78 6.27 13.32
C LYS A 368 -6.95 4.79 12.93
N TRP A 369 -7.04 4.51 11.64
CA TRP A 369 -7.02 3.13 11.13
C TRP A 369 -5.70 2.43 11.45
N ASP A 370 -4.57 3.11 11.26
CA ASP A 370 -3.25 2.58 11.59
C ASP A 370 -3.11 2.27 13.08
N ILE A 371 -3.66 3.14 13.94
CA ILE A 371 -3.70 2.90 15.39
C ILE A 371 -4.57 1.69 15.72
N ALA A 372 -5.72 1.52 15.07
CA ALA A 372 -6.58 0.35 15.27
C ALA A 372 -5.85 -0.94 14.88
N ARG A 373 -5.11 -0.93 13.76
CA ARG A 373 -4.24 -2.03 13.32
C ARG A 373 -3.19 -2.37 14.37
N MET A 374 -2.43 -1.38 14.84
CA MET A 374 -1.37 -1.58 15.85
C MET A 374 -1.91 -2.12 17.18
N ASN A 375 -3.12 -1.73 17.55
CA ASN A 375 -3.77 -2.14 18.79
C ASN A 375 -4.62 -3.40 18.64
N ARG A 376 -4.73 -3.95 17.42
CA ARG A 376 -5.57 -5.13 17.11
C ARG A 376 -7.02 -4.92 17.52
N THR A 377 -7.55 -3.69 17.38
CA THR A 377 -8.95 -3.33 17.63
C THR A 377 -9.75 -3.37 16.35
N LEU A 378 -11.06 -3.36 16.42
CA LEU A 378 -12.04 -3.45 15.34
C LEU A 378 -12.15 -4.87 14.75
N LEU A 379 -11.07 -5.38 14.15
CA LEU A 379 -11.02 -6.76 13.66
C LEU A 379 -10.46 -7.67 14.76
N PRO A 380 -10.89 -8.95 14.82
CA PRO A 380 -10.21 -9.96 15.62
C PRO A 380 -8.71 -10.05 15.29
N SER A 381 -7.90 -10.39 16.29
CA SER A 381 -6.43 -10.48 16.09
C SER A 381 -6.03 -11.47 14.98
N LYS A 382 -6.81 -12.55 14.77
CA LYS A 382 -6.60 -13.52 13.69
C LYS A 382 -6.78 -12.87 12.30
N ASP A 383 -7.75 -11.96 12.16
CA ASP A 383 -8.06 -11.31 10.88
C ASP A 383 -7.04 -10.23 10.53
N TRP A 384 -6.53 -9.51 11.54
CA TRP A 384 -5.37 -8.66 11.34
C TRP A 384 -4.15 -9.45 10.90
N ALA A 385 -3.90 -10.62 11.53
CA ALA A 385 -2.80 -11.50 11.13
C ALA A 385 -2.99 -12.04 9.72
N GLU A 386 -4.22 -12.43 9.35
CA GLU A 386 -4.58 -12.87 8.01
C GLU A 386 -4.31 -11.78 6.96
N GLN A 387 -4.74 -10.54 7.24
CA GLN A 387 -4.51 -9.41 6.35
C GLN A 387 -3.02 -9.13 6.14
N GLU A 388 -2.19 -9.32 7.17
CA GLU A 388 -0.77 -8.98 7.21
C GLU A 388 0.16 -10.16 6.89
N THR A 389 -0.39 -11.31 6.52
CA THR A 389 0.41 -12.47 6.12
C THR A 389 0.55 -12.47 4.59
N PRO A 390 1.79 -12.38 4.06
CA PRO A 390 2.00 -12.48 2.62
C PRO A 390 1.51 -13.81 2.08
N VAL A 391 0.78 -13.75 0.96
CA VAL A 391 0.28 -14.96 0.29
C VAL A 391 1.40 -15.61 -0.51
N ASN A 392 1.51 -16.94 -0.43
CA ASN A 392 2.45 -17.69 -1.25
C ASN A 392 1.80 -18.13 -2.57
N LEU A 393 2.59 -18.15 -3.63
CA LEU A 393 2.21 -18.72 -4.91
C LEU A 393 2.23 -20.24 -4.87
N THR A 394 1.70 -20.89 -5.92
CA THR A 394 1.64 -22.35 -6.01
C THR A 394 3.01 -23.03 -6.08
N ASP A 395 4.07 -22.30 -6.44
CA ASP A 395 5.46 -22.76 -6.41
C ASP A 395 6.15 -22.53 -5.06
N GLY A 396 5.42 -22.03 -4.06
CA GLY A 396 5.92 -21.73 -2.72
C GLY A 396 6.57 -20.36 -2.58
N SER A 397 6.76 -19.61 -3.67
CA SER A 397 7.35 -18.27 -3.59
C SER A 397 6.42 -17.28 -2.88
N ASN A 398 7.02 -16.40 -2.06
CA ASN A 398 6.30 -15.41 -1.29
C ASN A 398 6.08 -14.12 -2.10
N THR A 399 4.85 -13.60 -2.09
CA THR A 399 4.49 -12.41 -2.87
C THR A 399 4.94 -11.10 -2.22
N GLY A 400 5.21 -11.08 -0.91
CA GLY A 400 5.39 -9.85 -0.13
C GLY A 400 4.10 -9.05 0.05
N TYR A 401 2.94 -9.61 -0.32
CA TYR A 401 1.66 -8.93 -0.29
C TYR A 401 0.59 -9.82 0.40
N GLY A 402 -0.08 -9.24 1.39
CA GLY A 402 -1.18 -9.87 2.11
C GLY A 402 -2.54 -9.57 1.46
N LEU A 403 -3.53 -9.22 2.27
CA LEU A 403 -4.86 -8.85 1.79
C LEU A 403 -5.02 -7.32 1.78
N GLY A 404 -4.65 -6.68 0.68
CA GLY A 404 -4.73 -5.23 0.50
C GLY A 404 -3.60 -4.44 1.16
N VAL A 405 -2.50 -5.09 1.53
CA VAL A 405 -1.31 -4.46 2.11
C VAL A 405 -0.03 -5.15 1.64
N GLY A 406 1.01 -4.39 1.40
CA GLY A 406 2.37 -4.87 1.24
C GLY A 406 3.04 -5.09 2.60
N ILE A 407 3.91 -6.09 2.67
CA ILE A 407 4.66 -6.43 3.88
C ILE A 407 6.15 -6.41 3.54
N ALA A 408 6.91 -5.63 4.28
CA ALA A 408 8.34 -5.50 4.05
C ALA A 408 9.11 -5.33 5.37
N VAL A 409 10.43 -5.36 5.28
CA VAL A 409 11.34 -4.94 6.35
C VAL A 409 12.22 -3.83 5.78
N ALA A 410 12.29 -2.70 6.46
CA ALA A 410 13.11 -1.57 6.09
C ALA A 410 13.91 -1.09 7.30
N ASP A 411 15.25 -0.98 7.15
CA ASP A 411 16.15 -0.52 8.21
C ASP A 411 15.97 -1.29 9.55
N GLY A 412 15.62 -2.58 9.45
CA GLY A 412 15.38 -3.49 10.58
C GLY A 412 13.96 -3.41 11.18
N HIS A 413 13.10 -2.54 10.67
CA HIS A 413 11.72 -2.40 11.10
C HIS A 413 10.78 -3.15 10.16
N ARG A 414 9.92 -4.01 10.70
CA ARG A 414 8.82 -4.59 9.93
C ARG A 414 7.82 -3.49 9.60
N MET A 415 7.45 -3.40 8.32
CA MET A 415 6.48 -2.42 7.86
C MET A 415 5.32 -3.08 7.13
N ILE A 416 4.15 -2.49 7.30
CA ILE A 416 2.94 -2.77 6.55
C ILE A 416 2.64 -1.49 5.77
N GLU A 417 2.54 -1.58 4.46
CA GLU A 417 2.42 -0.40 3.61
C GLU A 417 1.37 -0.57 2.51
N HIS A 418 0.80 0.53 2.09
CA HIS A 418 0.15 0.64 0.81
C HIS A 418 0.25 2.07 0.28
N SER A 419 0.67 2.21 -0.97
CA SER A 419 0.62 3.48 -1.67
C SER A 419 -0.73 3.66 -2.36
N GLY A 420 -1.10 4.91 -2.61
CA GLY A 420 -2.30 5.27 -3.36
C GLY A 420 -1.96 6.14 -4.55
N GLU A 421 -2.58 5.85 -5.69
CA GLU A 421 -2.54 6.69 -6.88
C GLU A 421 -3.95 6.85 -7.43
N ALA A 422 -4.42 8.09 -7.47
CA ALA A 422 -5.66 8.51 -8.11
C ALA A 422 -5.35 9.69 -9.05
N VAL A 423 -6.35 10.11 -9.81
CA VAL A 423 -6.20 11.19 -10.78
C VAL A 423 -5.84 12.51 -10.08
N GLY A 424 -4.56 12.86 -10.12
CA GLY A 424 -4.02 14.06 -9.49
C GLY A 424 -3.63 13.92 -8.01
N PHE A 425 -3.60 12.70 -7.43
CA PHE A 425 -3.27 12.47 -6.03
C PHE A 425 -2.33 11.28 -5.86
N LEU A 426 -1.41 11.40 -4.90
CA LEU A 426 -0.60 10.28 -4.41
C LEU A 426 -0.66 10.22 -2.90
N THR A 427 -0.70 9.01 -2.37
CA THR A 427 -0.71 8.75 -0.93
C THR A 427 0.33 7.70 -0.57
N GLU A 428 0.96 7.86 0.58
CA GLU A 428 1.80 6.84 1.20
C GLU A 428 1.29 6.58 2.62
N ASN A 429 1.00 5.31 2.93
CA ASN A 429 0.58 4.87 4.25
C ASN A 429 1.50 3.75 4.72
N ILE A 430 2.25 3.99 5.78
CA ILE A 430 3.23 3.06 6.35
C ILE A 430 2.94 2.87 7.84
N VAL A 431 2.86 1.62 8.27
CA VAL A 431 2.71 1.24 9.68
C VAL A 431 3.89 0.40 10.11
N TYR A 432 4.47 0.71 11.25
CA TYR A 432 5.52 -0.03 11.95
C TYR A 432 4.94 -0.60 13.24
N PRO A 433 4.32 -1.79 13.23
CA PRO A 433 3.52 -2.28 14.34
C PRO A 433 4.32 -2.49 15.63
N GLU A 434 5.55 -3.02 15.52
CA GLU A 434 6.44 -3.30 16.64
C GLU A 434 6.95 -2.01 17.30
N ASP A 435 7.14 -0.95 16.50
CA ASP A 435 7.59 0.36 16.96
C ASP A 435 6.44 1.26 17.43
N LYS A 436 5.20 0.80 17.30
CA LYS A 436 4.00 1.60 17.57
C LYS A 436 4.02 2.93 16.83
N ALA A 437 4.49 2.95 15.58
CA ALA A 437 4.61 4.12 14.74
C ALA A 437 3.86 3.94 13.41
N ALA A 438 3.36 5.06 12.87
CA ALA A 438 2.81 5.10 11.52
C ALA A 438 3.02 6.48 10.89
N ILE A 439 3.07 6.50 9.57
CA ILE A 439 3.26 7.70 8.77
C ILE A 439 2.24 7.66 7.64
N VAL A 440 1.47 8.73 7.55
CA VAL A 440 0.56 8.98 6.44
C VAL A 440 1.03 10.24 5.74
N VAL A 441 1.15 10.18 4.43
CA VAL A 441 1.46 11.34 3.58
C VAL A 441 0.54 11.33 2.37
N GLU A 442 -0.23 12.38 2.22
CA GLU A 442 -1.14 12.61 1.11
C GLU A 442 -0.70 13.85 0.34
N VAL A 443 -0.57 13.76 -0.97
CA VAL A 443 -0.23 14.90 -1.83
C VAL A 443 -1.24 15.03 -2.98
N ASN A 444 -1.46 16.26 -3.42
CA ASN A 444 -2.42 16.56 -4.47
C ASN A 444 -1.78 16.71 -5.85
N ALA A 445 -0.83 15.83 -6.15
CA ALA A 445 -0.22 15.77 -7.48
C ALA A 445 0.30 14.35 -7.75
N TRP A 446 0.29 13.91 -8.99
CA TRP A 446 0.74 12.57 -9.41
C TRP A 446 1.89 12.59 -10.42
N PHE A 447 2.64 13.67 -10.51
CA PHE A 447 3.76 13.83 -11.45
C PHE A 447 5.15 13.78 -10.78
N ALA A 448 5.21 13.54 -9.47
CA ALA A 448 6.46 13.46 -8.72
C ALA A 448 6.28 12.58 -7.46
N ASP A 449 7.40 12.07 -6.94
CA ASP A 449 7.45 11.14 -5.80
C ASP A 449 7.51 11.83 -4.43
N ALA A 450 6.84 12.98 -4.27
CA ALA A 450 6.92 13.79 -3.06
C ALA A 450 6.46 13.03 -1.80
N GLN A 451 5.39 12.22 -1.90
CA GLN A 451 4.87 11.43 -0.79
C GLN A 451 5.91 10.44 -0.25
N ASN A 452 6.63 9.72 -1.14
CA ASN A 452 7.67 8.78 -0.75
C ASN A 452 8.87 9.48 -0.08
N ARG A 453 9.29 10.63 -0.62
CA ARG A 453 10.39 11.41 -0.04
C ARG A 453 10.04 11.93 1.35
N ILE A 454 8.82 12.43 1.53
CA ILE A 454 8.33 12.93 2.82
C ILE A 454 8.20 11.77 3.79
N ALA A 455 7.54 10.66 3.41
CA ALA A 455 7.35 9.50 4.27
C ALA A 455 8.68 8.91 4.74
N LYS A 456 9.63 8.71 3.80
CA LYS A 456 10.96 8.23 4.16
C LYS A 456 11.69 9.19 5.09
N GLY A 457 11.69 10.48 4.80
CA GLY A 457 12.39 11.46 5.63
C GLY A 457 11.78 11.58 7.03
N ILE A 458 10.45 11.44 7.18
CA ILE A 458 9.80 11.38 8.49
C ILE A 458 10.21 10.10 9.21
N THR A 459 10.23 8.94 8.52
CA THR A 459 10.72 7.68 9.09
C THR A 459 12.12 7.87 9.68
N ASP A 460 13.04 8.44 8.90
CA ASP A 460 14.44 8.65 9.32
C ASP A 460 14.54 9.60 10.56
N ILE A 461 13.57 10.49 10.76
CA ILE A 461 13.52 11.40 11.91
C ILE A 461 12.97 10.69 13.16
N ILE A 462 11.90 9.89 13.02
CA ILE A 462 11.15 9.36 14.17
C ILE A 462 11.57 7.95 14.57
N LEU A 463 12.10 7.16 13.64
CA LEU A 463 12.59 5.80 13.86
C LEU A 463 14.08 5.76 13.53
N PRO A 464 14.94 5.89 14.53
CA PRO A 464 16.36 5.64 14.30
C PRO A 464 16.54 4.20 13.83
N PRO A 465 17.54 3.92 12.98
CA PRO A 465 17.82 2.55 12.54
C PRO A 465 17.75 1.60 13.73
N SER A 466 16.98 0.53 13.57
CA SER A 466 16.83 -0.47 14.63
C SER A 466 18.22 -0.92 15.07
N LYS A 467 18.41 -1.10 16.38
CA LYS A 467 19.62 -1.73 16.93
C LYS A 467 19.81 -3.19 16.48
N THR A 468 18.90 -3.73 15.68
CA THR A 468 19.15 -4.88 14.81
C THR A 468 20.26 -4.60 13.77
N GLY A 469 20.92 -3.47 13.89
CA GLY A 469 22.23 -3.17 13.29
C GLY A 469 23.26 -4.27 13.43
N ASP A 470 23.16 -5.13 14.44
CA ASP A 470 23.98 -6.32 14.53
C ASP A 470 23.71 -7.31 13.39
N ALA A 471 22.46 -7.48 12.96
CA ALA A 471 22.14 -8.40 11.85
C ALA A 471 22.57 -7.83 10.49
N ASP A 472 22.40 -6.54 10.23
CA ASP A 472 22.87 -5.92 8.99
C ASP A 472 24.38 -5.64 9.02
N ALA A 473 24.96 -5.28 10.17
CA ALA A 473 26.40 -5.21 10.36
C ALA A 473 27.07 -6.58 10.20
N THR A 474 26.51 -7.63 10.81
CA THR A 474 26.98 -9.02 10.65
C THR A 474 26.83 -9.47 9.18
N ALA A 475 25.72 -9.13 8.51
CA ALA A 475 25.52 -9.43 7.10
C ALA A 475 26.51 -8.68 6.19
N LEU A 476 26.82 -7.43 6.51
CA LEU A 476 27.84 -6.65 5.80
C LEU A 476 29.24 -7.26 5.97
N ASP A 477 29.64 -7.61 7.18
CA ASP A 477 30.95 -8.21 7.44
C ASP A 477 31.08 -9.59 6.80
N ARG A 478 30.02 -10.38 6.82
CA ARG A 478 29.93 -11.64 6.08
C ARG A 478 30.03 -11.42 4.58
N THR A 479 29.35 -10.41 4.04
CA THR A 479 29.43 -10.03 2.62
C THR A 479 30.87 -9.65 2.23
N LYS A 480 31.58 -8.87 3.06
CA LYS A 480 33.00 -8.54 2.86
C LYS A 480 33.87 -9.79 2.84
N ALA A 481 33.65 -10.71 3.79
CA ALA A 481 34.40 -11.97 3.88
C ALA A 481 34.18 -12.86 2.64
N VAL A 482 32.93 -13.03 2.22
CA VAL A 482 32.59 -13.80 1.00
C VAL A 482 33.15 -13.13 -0.25
N TYR A 483 33.08 -11.81 -0.35
CA TYR A 483 33.65 -11.08 -1.48
C TYR A 483 35.17 -11.29 -1.58
N ALA A 484 35.89 -11.23 -0.46
CA ALA A 484 37.31 -11.49 -0.42
C ALA A 484 37.67 -12.96 -0.80
N GLN A 485 36.89 -13.93 -0.36
CA GLN A 485 37.02 -15.33 -0.78
C GLN A 485 36.87 -15.49 -2.29
N LEU A 486 35.84 -14.85 -2.88
CA LEU A 486 35.60 -14.89 -4.34
C LEU A 486 36.74 -14.23 -5.13
N GLN A 487 37.29 -13.11 -4.63
CA GLN A 487 38.49 -12.49 -5.21
C GLN A 487 39.70 -13.45 -5.19
N ALA A 488 39.83 -14.27 -4.15
CA ALA A 488 40.89 -15.28 -4.02
C ALA A 488 40.60 -16.56 -4.81
N GLY A 489 39.40 -16.73 -5.34
CA GLY A 489 38.97 -17.88 -6.15
C GLY A 489 38.60 -19.12 -5.34
N HIS A 490 38.20 -18.92 -4.09
CA HIS A 490 37.64 -19.97 -3.23
C HIS A 490 36.38 -19.47 -2.52
N LEU A 491 35.60 -20.39 -2.00
CA LEU A 491 34.38 -20.03 -1.25
C LEU A 491 34.08 -21.16 -0.24
N ASP A 492 33.86 -20.79 1.01
CA ASP A 492 33.44 -21.73 2.05
C ASP A 492 32.02 -22.23 1.77
N ARG A 493 31.92 -23.52 1.44
CA ARG A 493 30.66 -24.19 1.11
C ARG A 493 29.68 -24.28 2.27
N ALA A 494 30.17 -24.23 3.51
CA ALA A 494 29.32 -24.25 4.70
C ALA A 494 28.42 -22.99 4.81
N LEU A 495 28.82 -21.90 4.16
CA LEU A 495 28.07 -20.64 4.11
C LEU A 495 26.88 -20.66 3.15
N LEU A 496 26.78 -21.67 2.27
CA LEU A 496 25.88 -21.71 1.13
C LEU A 496 24.71 -22.66 1.38
N THR A 497 23.57 -22.35 0.76
CA THR A 497 22.52 -23.33 0.52
C THR A 497 22.98 -24.33 -0.55
N GLU A 498 22.22 -25.37 -0.80
CA GLU A 498 22.52 -26.35 -1.85
C GLU A 498 22.52 -25.70 -3.24
N ASP A 499 21.54 -24.82 -3.51
CA ASP A 499 21.40 -24.14 -4.80
C ASP A 499 22.55 -23.15 -5.04
N ALA A 500 22.94 -22.36 -4.06
CA ALA A 500 24.10 -21.50 -4.18
C ALA A 500 25.40 -22.30 -4.34
N ALA A 501 25.54 -23.44 -3.65
CA ALA A 501 26.68 -24.32 -3.80
C ALA A 501 26.75 -24.93 -5.20
N TYR A 502 25.63 -25.24 -5.83
CA TYR A 502 25.56 -25.69 -7.22
C TYR A 502 26.00 -24.60 -8.21
N TYR A 503 25.60 -23.33 -7.97
CA TYR A 503 26.00 -22.20 -8.82
C TYR A 503 27.53 -21.95 -8.82
N PHE A 504 28.19 -22.05 -7.67
CA PHE A 504 29.62 -21.77 -7.54
C PHE A 504 30.48 -22.97 -7.98
N THR A 505 30.47 -23.29 -9.25
CA THR A 505 31.35 -24.30 -9.88
C THR A 505 32.83 -23.87 -9.84
N PRO A 506 33.80 -24.77 -10.08
CA PRO A 506 35.20 -24.39 -10.26
C PRO A 506 35.40 -23.32 -11.35
N THR A 507 34.65 -23.38 -12.45
CA THR A 507 34.66 -22.37 -13.51
C THR A 507 34.17 -21.04 -13.02
N THR A 508 33.03 -21.01 -12.31
CA THR A 508 32.47 -19.79 -11.71
C THR A 508 33.48 -19.13 -10.78
N LEU A 509 34.11 -19.90 -9.89
CA LEU A 509 35.12 -19.38 -8.95
C LEU A 509 36.36 -18.84 -9.68
N ALA A 510 36.80 -19.49 -10.76
CA ALA A 510 37.91 -19.01 -11.60
C ALA A 510 37.56 -17.67 -12.27
N ASP A 511 36.33 -17.52 -12.78
CA ASP A 511 35.85 -16.29 -13.41
C ASP A 511 35.75 -15.15 -12.39
N TYR A 512 35.23 -15.40 -11.19
CA TYR A 512 35.24 -14.43 -10.10
C TYR A 512 36.65 -13.99 -9.76
N ARG A 513 37.59 -14.92 -9.59
CA ARG A 513 38.98 -14.63 -9.32
C ARG A 513 39.62 -13.79 -10.41
N THR A 514 39.53 -14.21 -11.66
CA THR A 514 40.20 -13.53 -12.78
C THR A 514 39.64 -12.14 -13.04
N SER A 515 38.36 -11.92 -12.76
CA SER A 515 37.69 -10.62 -12.96
C SER A 515 37.83 -9.68 -11.76
N LEU A 516 37.86 -10.17 -10.53
CA LEU A 516 37.87 -9.34 -9.34
C LEU A 516 39.27 -9.14 -8.71
N SER A 517 40.15 -10.15 -8.78
CA SER A 517 41.50 -10.07 -8.19
C SER A 517 42.33 -8.90 -8.74
N PRO A 518 42.31 -8.56 -10.06
CA PRO A 518 43.04 -7.42 -10.57
C PRO A 518 42.61 -6.06 -10.04
N LEU A 519 41.40 -5.97 -9.44
CA LEU A 519 40.87 -4.72 -8.88
C LEU A 519 41.53 -4.37 -7.53
N GLY A 520 42.22 -5.31 -6.89
CA GLY A 520 42.79 -5.11 -5.56
C GLY A 520 41.74 -4.99 -4.45
N ALA A 521 42.09 -4.37 -3.35
CA ALA A 521 41.18 -4.15 -2.23
C ALA A 521 40.19 -3.00 -2.56
N PRO A 522 38.89 -3.17 -2.30
CA PRO A 522 37.94 -2.07 -2.46
C PRO A 522 38.19 -0.98 -1.41
N THR A 523 37.98 0.27 -1.78
CA THR A 523 38.06 1.40 -0.86
C THR A 523 36.90 1.43 0.13
N LYS A 524 35.75 0.89 -0.27
CA LYS A 524 34.56 0.82 0.59
C LYS A 524 33.62 -0.30 0.11
N ILE A 525 33.01 -1.01 1.07
CA ILE A 525 31.82 -1.84 0.85
C ILE A 525 30.77 -1.37 1.84
N GLU A 526 29.62 -0.96 1.33
CA GLU A 526 28.50 -0.45 2.12
C GLU A 526 27.17 -0.97 1.61
N GLN A 527 26.18 -1.11 2.49
CA GLN A 527 24.83 -1.48 2.08
C GLN A 527 24.22 -0.39 1.21
N ALA A 528 23.59 -0.78 0.12
CA ALA A 528 22.94 0.12 -0.84
C ALA A 528 21.46 -0.24 -0.96
N GLY A 529 20.62 0.60 -0.37
CA GLY A 529 19.18 0.39 -0.35
C GLY A 529 18.69 -0.42 0.85
N ARG A 530 17.38 -0.63 0.87
CA ARG A 530 16.69 -1.29 1.99
C ARG A 530 16.80 -2.81 1.89
N THR A 531 16.92 -3.46 3.04
CA THR A 531 16.77 -4.92 3.19
C THR A 531 15.33 -5.31 2.87
N ARG A 532 15.13 -6.40 2.12
CA ARG A 532 13.81 -6.89 1.69
C ARG A 532 13.71 -8.39 1.91
N LEU A 533 12.50 -8.88 2.22
CA LEU A 533 12.19 -10.31 2.15
C LEU A 533 11.67 -10.66 0.75
N ARG A 534 12.21 -11.74 0.17
CA ARG A 534 11.75 -12.26 -1.12
C ARG A 534 11.97 -13.77 -1.18
N GLY A 535 10.92 -14.53 -1.45
CA GLY A 535 10.98 -15.99 -1.54
C GLY A 535 11.43 -16.66 -0.23
N GLY A 536 11.15 -16.05 0.94
CA GLY A 536 11.64 -16.55 2.23
C GLY A 536 13.06 -16.12 2.60
N PHE A 537 13.80 -15.52 1.67
CA PHE A 537 15.17 -15.04 1.87
C PHE A 537 15.23 -13.53 2.10
N VAL A 538 16.24 -13.11 2.86
CA VAL A 538 16.56 -11.71 3.09
C VAL A 538 17.44 -11.21 1.95
N ASN A 539 16.90 -10.32 1.13
CA ASN A 539 17.63 -9.68 0.03
C ASN A 539 18.32 -8.40 0.52
N ARG A 540 19.62 -8.29 0.23
CA ARG A 540 20.43 -7.09 0.46
C ARG A 540 21.21 -6.74 -0.79
N SER A 541 21.41 -5.45 -1.01
CA SER A 541 22.32 -4.94 -2.04
C SER A 541 23.46 -4.16 -1.39
N TYR A 542 24.65 -4.26 -1.94
CA TYR A 542 25.82 -3.53 -1.46
C TYR A 542 26.52 -2.84 -2.62
N ARG A 543 27.11 -1.69 -2.33
CA ARG A 543 27.98 -0.95 -3.24
C ARG A 543 29.43 -1.25 -2.87
N VAL A 544 30.23 -1.65 -3.86
CA VAL A 544 31.68 -1.87 -3.73
C VAL A 544 32.39 -0.79 -4.52
N THR A 545 33.13 0.07 -3.86
CA THR A 545 33.79 1.23 -4.47
C THR A 545 35.27 0.96 -4.66
N TYR A 546 35.76 1.24 -5.85
CA TYR A 546 37.18 1.25 -6.25
C TYR A 546 37.53 2.61 -6.86
N PRO A 547 38.82 2.99 -6.93
CA PRO A 547 39.22 4.13 -7.75
C PRO A 547 38.75 3.94 -9.21
N GLY A 548 37.86 4.83 -9.68
CA GLY A 548 37.37 4.83 -11.07
C GLY A 548 36.33 3.76 -11.41
N ARG A 549 35.89 2.91 -10.46
CA ARG A 549 34.88 1.86 -10.73
C ARG A 549 34.02 1.60 -9.50
N THR A 550 32.76 1.30 -9.74
CA THR A 550 31.82 0.84 -8.70
C THR A 550 31.17 -0.47 -9.16
N LEU A 551 31.07 -1.43 -8.24
CA LEU A 551 30.35 -2.68 -8.43
C LEU A 551 29.16 -2.73 -7.48
N ARG A 552 28.21 -3.58 -7.82
CA ARG A 552 27.07 -3.92 -6.96
C ARG A 552 27.14 -5.39 -6.59
N ILE A 553 26.92 -5.69 -5.30
CA ILE A 553 26.66 -7.04 -4.84
C ILE A 553 25.14 -7.15 -4.56
N SER A 554 24.51 -8.23 -5.02
CA SER A 554 23.14 -8.61 -4.66
C SER A 554 23.16 -9.95 -3.95
N THR A 555 22.66 -9.99 -2.71
CA THR A 555 22.62 -11.21 -1.90
C THR A 555 21.18 -11.58 -1.57
N TYR A 556 20.96 -12.89 -1.46
CA TYR A 556 19.84 -13.50 -0.77
C TYR A 556 20.38 -14.44 0.28
N ALA A 557 19.86 -14.40 1.49
CA ALA A 557 20.27 -15.29 2.59
C ALA A 557 19.04 -15.70 3.41
N GLU A 558 19.06 -16.88 3.99
CA GLU A 558 18.09 -17.30 4.98
C GLU A 558 17.99 -16.26 6.10
N PRO A 559 16.79 -16.06 6.71
CA PRO A 559 16.64 -15.17 7.86
C PRO A 559 17.54 -15.55 9.04
N GLY A 560 17.97 -14.56 9.81
CA GLY A 560 18.83 -14.72 10.99
C GLY A 560 20.30 -14.46 10.71
N THR A 561 21.08 -14.32 11.80
CA THR A 561 22.51 -13.93 11.74
C THR A 561 23.40 -14.96 11.06
N ASN A 562 23.02 -16.24 11.10
CA ASN A 562 23.76 -17.37 10.53
C ASN A 562 23.06 -18.01 9.31
N GLY A 563 22.02 -17.38 8.78
CA GLY A 563 21.26 -17.90 7.63
C GLY A 563 22.17 -18.15 6.43
N LYS A 564 22.06 -19.29 5.76
CA LYS A 564 22.89 -19.64 4.60
C LYS A 564 22.63 -18.69 3.43
N ILE A 565 23.66 -18.47 2.62
CA ILE A 565 23.58 -17.65 1.42
C ILE A 565 22.95 -18.47 0.29
N GLU A 566 21.85 -17.98 -0.24
CA GLU A 566 21.13 -18.51 -1.41
C GLU A 566 21.64 -17.90 -2.71
N GLN A 567 22.06 -16.64 -2.66
CA GLN A 567 22.62 -15.95 -3.82
C GLN A 567 23.69 -14.95 -3.39
N PHE A 568 24.75 -14.87 -4.19
CA PHE A 568 25.76 -13.84 -4.10
C PHE A 568 26.22 -13.47 -5.53
N LEU A 569 25.71 -12.40 -6.07
CA LEU A 569 26.04 -11.94 -7.42
C LEU A 569 26.76 -10.60 -7.37
N VAL A 570 27.81 -10.49 -8.20
CA VAL A 570 28.57 -9.25 -8.40
C VAL A 570 28.35 -8.77 -9.82
N SER A 571 28.00 -7.49 -9.98
CA SER A 571 27.77 -6.86 -11.28
C SER A 571 28.34 -5.44 -11.30
N PRO A 572 28.60 -4.84 -12.48
CA PRO A 572 28.84 -3.41 -12.58
C PRO A 572 27.69 -2.63 -11.93
N ALA A 573 28.01 -1.57 -11.16
CA ALA A 573 27.01 -0.61 -10.74
C ALA A 573 26.75 0.35 -11.92
N GLU A 574 25.49 0.45 -12.35
CA GLU A 574 25.06 1.39 -13.39
C GLU A 574 25.10 2.84 -12.87
#